data_2ebdc71de91b8b750552cfba37ae2d8a
#
_entry.id   2ebdc71de91b8b750552cfba37ae2d8a
#
_cell.length_a   1.000
_cell.length_b   1.000
_cell.length_c   1.000
_cell.angle_alpha   90.00
_cell.angle_beta   90.00
_cell.angle_gamma   90.00
#
_symmetry.space_group_name_H-M   'P 1'
#
loop_
_entity.id
_entity.type
_entity.pdbx_description
1 polymer ?
#
loop_
_entity_poly.entity_id
_entity_poly.type
_entity_poly.pdbx_seq_one_letter_code
_entity_poly.pdbx_strand_id
1 'polypeptide(L)'
;ITNEIKEFIYNVGRKAEADVVITEVGGTIGDIESQPYLEAIRQVGFDVGRENVIYIHVTLVPYLHASGEHKSKPTQHSVKELLSAGITPDIIVLRSDEPITDESIYRKIASFCNVKPDCVIENVTIPILYEAPLMLEASRFSEIVCRELHIDAPEPDLSDWEKLIERIKNRSKVVKIALVGKYVQLHDAYLSVAEALRHAGYNHDTKIDIKWIDSETVDENTCDELLGDVDGIVVPGGFGPRGIEGKIIAAKYARENKIPYLGLCLGMQIAVIEFARN
;
A
#
# COMPACT_ATOMS: atom_id res chain seq x y z
N ILE A 1 24.47 6.08 14.13
CA ILE A 1 23.41 5.57 13.24
C ILE A 1 22.10 5.46 14.02
N THR A 2 22.00 4.64 15.09
CA THR A 2 20.76 4.45 15.84
C THR A 2 20.22 5.73 16.45
N ASN A 3 21.06 6.61 17.00
CA ASN A 3 20.64 7.91 17.52
C ASN A 3 20.00 8.80 16.43
N GLU A 4 20.52 8.77 15.22
CA GLU A 4 19.93 9.51 14.09
C GLU A 4 18.54 8.99 13.75
N ILE A 5 18.38 7.66 13.70
CA ILE A 5 17.08 7.03 13.45
C ILE A 5 16.09 7.40 14.57
N LYS A 6 16.52 7.31 15.85
CA LYS A 6 15.68 7.71 16.98
C LYS A 6 15.24 9.18 16.89
N GLU A 7 16.16 10.07 16.51
CA GLU A 7 15.83 11.49 16.34
C GLU A 7 14.82 11.75 15.23
N PHE A 8 14.83 10.97 14.14
CA PHE A 8 13.77 11.03 13.14
C PHE A 8 12.40 10.71 13.76
N ILE A 9 12.29 9.63 14.53
CA ILE A 9 11.06 9.23 15.20
C ILE A 9 10.59 10.33 16.17
N TYR A 10 11.47 10.81 17.04
CA TYR A 10 11.12 11.86 18.02
C TYR A 10 10.74 13.19 17.36
N ASN A 11 11.41 13.55 16.27
CA ASN A 11 11.15 14.80 15.58
C ASN A 11 9.79 14.80 14.86
N VAL A 12 9.27 13.65 14.42
CA VAL A 12 7.91 13.57 13.88
C VAL A 12 6.90 13.97 14.96
N GLY A 13 6.99 13.40 16.15
CA GLY A 13 6.11 13.74 17.26
C GLY A 13 6.23 15.22 17.68
N ARG A 14 7.46 15.70 17.87
CA ARG A 14 7.72 17.08 18.30
C ARG A 14 7.21 18.12 17.30
N LYS A 15 7.45 17.92 15.99
CA LYS A 15 7.06 18.87 14.95
C LYS A 15 5.57 18.90 14.66
N ALA A 16 4.92 17.76 14.80
CA ALA A 16 3.48 17.63 14.58
C ALA A 16 2.66 17.84 15.86
N GLU A 17 3.32 18.00 17.02
CA GLU A 17 2.66 17.99 18.34
C GLU A 17 1.71 16.81 18.49
N ALA A 18 2.18 15.63 18.01
CA ALA A 18 1.35 14.43 17.89
C ALA A 18 1.30 13.65 19.22
N ASP A 19 0.11 13.21 19.62
CA ASP A 19 -0.08 12.34 20.78
C ASP A 19 0.42 10.91 20.51
N VAL A 20 0.36 10.46 19.25
CA VAL A 20 0.79 9.14 18.82
C VAL A 20 1.67 9.25 17.59
N VAL A 21 2.80 8.54 17.59
CA VAL A 21 3.69 8.40 16.43
C VAL A 21 3.70 6.96 15.96
N ILE A 22 3.33 6.73 14.71
CA ILE A 22 3.38 5.41 14.08
C ILE A 22 4.64 5.35 13.21
N THR A 23 5.51 4.39 13.52
CA THR A 23 6.75 4.16 12.75
C THR A 23 6.68 2.78 12.10
N GLU A 24 6.80 2.74 10.78
CA GLU A 24 6.94 1.49 10.03
C GLU A 24 8.41 1.16 9.80
N VAL A 25 8.79 -0.08 10.08
CA VAL A 25 10.07 -0.65 9.67
C VAL A 25 9.79 -1.66 8.57
N GLY A 26 10.16 -1.30 7.34
CA GLY A 26 9.95 -2.14 6.17
C GLY A 26 10.92 -3.33 6.10
N GLY A 27 10.62 -4.25 5.17
CA GLY A 27 11.39 -5.47 4.95
C GLY A 27 10.96 -6.65 5.82
N THR A 28 11.64 -7.77 5.64
CA THR A 28 11.40 -8.98 6.43
C THR A 28 12.30 -8.97 7.65
N ILE A 29 11.76 -9.37 8.81
CA ILE A 29 12.59 -9.52 10.01
C ILE A 29 13.75 -10.50 9.74
N GLY A 30 14.96 -10.09 10.09
CA GLY A 30 16.19 -10.84 9.79
C GLY A 30 16.99 -10.29 8.59
N ASP A 31 16.42 -9.39 7.80
CA ASP A 31 17.13 -8.71 6.72
C ASP A 31 18.26 -7.84 7.30
N ILE A 32 19.45 -7.92 6.69
CA ILE A 32 20.66 -7.23 7.20
C ILE A 32 20.47 -5.71 7.20
N GLU A 33 19.84 -5.17 6.18
CA GLU A 33 19.56 -3.73 6.03
C GLU A 33 18.63 -3.17 7.09
N SER A 34 17.76 -4.01 7.67
CA SER A 34 16.81 -3.61 8.72
C SER A 34 17.42 -3.57 10.12
N GLN A 35 18.58 -4.20 10.35
CA GLN A 35 19.19 -4.33 11.67
C GLN A 35 19.40 -2.99 12.43
N PRO A 36 19.90 -1.90 11.80
CA PRO A 36 20.04 -0.62 12.50
C PRO A 36 18.72 -0.01 12.95
N TYR A 37 17.65 -0.23 12.20
CA TYR A 37 16.30 0.25 12.52
C TYR A 37 15.70 -0.55 13.66
N LEU A 38 15.84 -1.88 13.66
CA LEU A 38 15.38 -2.75 14.74
C LEU A 38 16.08 -2.38 16.06
N GLU A 39 17.38 -2.19 16.02
CA GLU A 39 18.12 -1.75 17.22
C GLU A 39 17.68 -0.36 17.68
N ALA A 40 17.42 0.57 16.76
CA ALA A 40 16.94 1.91 17.11
C ALA A 40 15.55 1.85 17.80
N ILE A 41 14.56 1.12 17.25
CA ILE A 41 13.23 1.03 17.87
C ILE A 41 13.27 0.28 19.20
N ARG A 42 14.14 -0.72 19.35
CA ARG A 42 14.37 -1.38 20.63
C ARG A 42 14.84 -0.36 21.69
N GLN A 43 15.80 0.50 21.30
CA GLN A 43 16.28 1.58 22.17
C GLN A 43 15.22 2.62 22.47
N VAL A 44 14.37 2.98 21.48
CA VAL A 44 13.24 3.90 21.73
C VAL A 44 12.37 3.37 22.87
N GLY A 45 11.99 2.09 22.85
CA GLY A 45 11.18 1.50 23.92
C GLY A 45 11.86 1.55 25.28
N PHE A 46 13.19 1.52 25.32
CA PHE A 46 13.94 1.71 26.57
C PHE A 46 13.99 3.18 27.01
N ASP A 47 14.23 4.09 26.05
CA ASP A 47 14.42 5.52 26.34
C ASP A 47 13.15 6.21 26.82
N VAL A 48 11.99 5.88 26.22
CA VAL A 48 10.70 6.52 26.54
C VAL A 48 9.86 5.76 27.57
N GLY A 49 10.30 4.57 27.96
CA GLY A 49 9.55 3.65 28.83
C GLY A 49 8.66 2.70 28.04
N ARG A 50 8.68 1.43 28.42
CA ARG A 50 7.99 0.34 27.71
C ARG A 50 6.47 0.52 27.66
N GLU A 51 5.93 1.22 28.65
CA GLU A 51 4.51 1.58 28.75
C GLU A 51 4.05 2.61 27.71
N ASN A 52 5.00 3.33 27.07
CA ASN A 52 4.72 4.33 26.05
C ASN A 52 4.96 3.83 24.61
N VAL A 53 5.26 2.54 24.44
CA VAL A 53 5.55 1.93 23.13
C VAL A 53 4.90 0.57 23.03
N ILE A 54 4.24 0.31 21.90
CA ILE A 54 3.82 -1.03 21.51
C ILE A 54 4.50 -1.45 20.21
N TYR A 55 4.78 -2.74 20.08
CA TYR A 55 5.31 -3.33 18.87
C TYR A 55 4.24 -4.19 18.19
N ILE A 56 3.84 -3.78 17.01
CA ILE A 56 2.89 -4.50 16.16
C ILE A 56 3.69 -5.25 15.11
N HIS A 57 3.65 -6.56 15.17
CA HIS A 57 4.39 -7.41 14.23
C HIS A 57 3.47 -7.97 13.15
N VAL A 58 3.69 -7.55 11.90
CA VAL A 58 2.92 -8.03 10.76
C VAL A 58 3.61 -9.27 10.18
N THR A 59 2.89 -10.38 10.07
CA THR A 59 3.43 -11.67 9.64
C THR A 59 2.55 -12.32 8.57
N LEU A 60 3.08 -13.36 7.92
CA LEU A 60 2.36 -14.13 6.92
C LEU A 60 1.88 -15.47 7.50
N VAL A 61 0.60 -15.78 7.28
CA VAL A 61 0.00 -17.10 7.52
C VAL A 61 -0.45 -17.65 6.18
N PRO A 62 0.41 -18.41 5.47
CA PRO A 62 0.08 -18.91 4.16
C PRO A 62 -1.01 -19.98 4.24
N TYR A 63 -1.93 -19.97 3.27
CA TYR A 63 -2.87 -21.05 3.03
C TYR A 63 -2.28 -22.02 2.01
N LEU A 64 -2.23 -23.30 2.36
CA LEU A 64 -1.75 -24.34 1.47
C LEU A 64 -2.93 -24.99 0.77
N HIS A 65 -3.22 -24.61 -0.46
CA HIS A 65 -4.35 -25.14 -1.25
C HIS A 65 -4.32 -26.68 -1.39
N ALA A 66 -3.10 -27.28 -1.47
CA ALA A 66 -2.96 -28.72 -1.60
C ALA A 66 -3.42 -29.51 -0.36
N SER A 67 -3.29 -28.95 0.83
CA SER A 67 -3.72 -29.58 2.10
C SER A 67 -4.95 -28.92 2.71
N GLY A 68 -5.42 -27.79 2.16
CA GLY A 68 -6.61 -27.09 2.65
C GLY A 68 -6.43 -26.47 4.04
N GLU A 69 -5.22 -26.04 4.40
CA GLU A 69 -4.92 -25.56 5.76
C GLU A 69 -4.00 -24.34 5.79
N HIS A 70 -4.16 -23.52 6.83
CA HIS A 70 -3.24 -22.45 7.14
C HIS A 70 -2.03 -22.94 7.95
N LYS A 71 -0.86 -22.34 7.71
CA LYS A 71 0.38 -22.69 8.41
C LYS A 71 0.85 -21.57 9.32
N SER A 72 0.85 -21.83 10.64
CA SER A 72 1.32 -20.89 11.66
C SER A 72 2.85 -20.85 11.84
N LYS A 73 3.59 -21.80 11.27
CA LYS A 73 5.05 -21.89 11.44
C LYS A 73 5.82 -20.66 10.92
N PRO A 74 5.51 -20.08 9.76
CA PRO A 74 6.19 -18.85 9.29
C PRO A 74 6.06 -17.71 10.30
N THR A 75 4.87 -17.47 10.85
CA THR A 75 4.65 -16.49 11.92
C THR A 75 5.50 -16.78 13.15
N GLN A 76 5.53 -18.03 13.62
CA GLN A 76 6.33 -18.41 14.79
C GLN A 76 7.82 -18.16 14.58
N HIS A 77 8.34 -18.44 13.38
CA HIS A 77 9.74 -18.17 13.02
C HIS A 77 10.01 -16.67 12.98
N SER A 78 9.14 -15.90 12.33
CA SER A 78 9.24 -14.44 12.24
C SER A 78 9.29 -13.79 13.63
N VAL A 79 8.39 -14.19 14.54
CA VAL A 79 8.39 -13.69 15.93
C VAL A 79 9.65 -14.12 16.68
N LYS A 80 10.17 -15.33 16.45
CA LYS A 80 11.42 -15.78 17.06
C LYS A 80 12.59 -14.88 16.67
N GLU A 81 12.69 -14.49 15.39
CA GLU A 81 13.72 -13.55 14.92
C GLU A 81 13.56 -12.17 15.59
N LEU A 82 12.33 -11.66 15.73
CA LEU A 82 12.06 -10.40 16.43
C LEU A 82 12.51 -10.47 17.91
N LEU A 83 12.18 -11.56 18.59
CA LEU A 83 12.62 -11.81 19.97
C LEU A 83 14.14 -11.88 20.09
N SER A 84 14.85 -12.44 19.09
CA SER A 84 16.31 -12.49 19.07
C SER A 84 16.95 -11.10 18.94
N ALA A 85 16.22 -10.14 18.34
CA ALA A 85 16.59 -8.72 18.31
C ALA A 85 16.24 -7.96 19.61
N GLY A 86 15.71 -8.66 20.62
CA GLY A 86 15.33 -8.07 21.90
C GLY A 86 14.03 -7.28 21.89
N ILE A 87 13.15 -7.53 20.90
CA ILE A 87 11.86 -6.88 20.78
C ILE A 87 10.76 -7.93 21.00
N THR A 88 9.88 -7.69 21.96
CA THR A 88 8.71 -8.51 22.21
C THR A 88 7.48 -7.84 21.58
N PRO A 89 6.76 -8.49 20.67
CA PRO A 89 5.55 -7.93 20.09
C PRO A 89 4.44 -7.87 21.13
N ASP A 90 3.61 -6.84 21.05
CA ASP A 90 2.38 -6.69 21.84
C ASP A 90 1.17 -7.18 21.06
N ILE A 91 1.19 -6.93 19.76
CA ILE A 91 0.13 -7.33 18.82
C ILE A 91 0.78 -8.03 17.63
N ILE A 92 0.13 -9.08 17.15
CA ILE A 92 0.53 -9.79 15.92
C ILE A 92 -0.61 -9.64 14.91
N VAL A 93 -0.29 -9.11 13.72
CA VAL A 93 -1.22 -9.02 12.60
C VAL A 93 -0.90 -10.11 11.60
N LEU A 94 -1.86 -10.98 11.34
CA LEU A 94 -1.74 -12.16 10.48
C LEU A 94 -2.23 -11.82 9.07
N ARG A 95 -1.31 -11.63 8.13
CA ARG A 95 -1.69 -11.52 6.73
C ARG A 95 -1.93 -12.91 6.14
N SER A 96 -3.07 -13.08 5.49
CA SER A 96 -3.42 -14.30 4.75
C SER A 96 -4.20 -13.96 3.49
N ASP A 97 -4.12 -14.82 2.49
CA ASP A 97 -4.90 -14.67 1.26
C ASP A 97 -6.32 -15.21 1.42
N GLU A 98 -6.49 -16.17 2.32
CA GLU A 98 -7.79 -16.78 2.65
C GLU A 98 -8.13 -16.55 4.12
N PRO A 99 -9.42 -16.39 4.47
CA PRO A 99 -9.85 -16.24 5.87
C PRO A 99 -9.42 -17.43 6.73
N ILE A 100 -8.89 -17.14 7.92
CA ILE A 100 -8.45 -18.17 8.87
C ILE A 100 -9.67 -18.68 9.63
N THR A 101 -10.20 -19.83 9.21
CA THR A 101 -11.40 -20.44 9.80
C THR A 101 -11.10 -21.32 11.01
N ASP A 102 -9.84 -21.75 11.19
CA ASP A 102 -9.43 -22.57 12.34
C ASP A 102 -8.97 -21.68 13.50
N GLU A 103 -9.85 -21.47 14.46
CA GLU A 103 -9.53 -20.69 15.67
C GLU A 103 -8.35 -21.23 16.48
N SER A 104 -7.98 -22.51 16.29
CA SER A 104 -6.83 -23.08 17.00
C SER A 104 -5.52 -22.41 16.58
N ILE A 105 -5.46 -21.84 15.38
CA ILE A 105 -4.29 -21.11 14.84
C ILE A 105 -4.01 -19.86 15.68
N TYR A 106 -5.03 -19.06 16.00
CA TYR A 106 -4.89 -17.86 16.84
C TYR A 106 -4.36 -18.21 18.22
N ARG A 107 -4.96 -19.20 18.89
CA ARG A 107 -4.51 -19.66 20.20
C ARG A 107 -3.09 -20.20 20.17
N LYS A 108 -2.75 -20.94 19.14
CA LYS A 108 -1.41 -21.49 18.94
C LYS A 108 -0.37 -20.38 18.76
N ILE A 109 -0.66 -19.39 17.91
CA ILE A 109 0.23 -18.23 17.70
C ILE A 109 0.37 -17.44 18.98
N ALA A 110 -0.74 -17.10 19.66
CA ALA A 110 -0.71 -16.38 20.94
C ALA A 110 0.20 -17.07 21.96
N SER A 111 0.04 -18.38 22.13
CA SER A 111 0.84 -19.18 23.07
C SER A 111 2.32 -19.25 22.70
N PHE A 112 2.65 -19.49 21.41
CA PHE A 112 4.05 -19.60 20.97
C PHE A 112 4.77 -18.25 20.88
N CYS A 113 4.04 -17.16 20.72
CA CYS A 113 4.60 -15.83 20.53
C CYS A 113 4.50 -14.96 21.80
N ASN A 114 3.97 -15.49 22.89
CA ASN A 114 3.82 -14.82 24.19
C ASN A 114 3.00 -13.52 24.12
N VAL A 115 1.93 -13.51 23.30
CA VAL A 115 0.97 -12.41 23.23
C VAL A 115 -0.37 -12.83 23.77
N LYS A 116 -1.20 -11.86 24.18
CA LYS A 116 -2.58 -12.13 24.59
C LYS A 116 -3.39 -12.70 23.42
N PRO A 117 -4.32 -13.63 23.62
CA PRO A 117 -5.09 -14.23 22.52
C PRO A 117 -5.86 -13.21 21.67
N ASP A 118 -6.37 -12.14 22.29
CA ASP A 118 -7.09 -11.04 21.62
C ASP A 118 -6.16 -10.05 20.91
N CYS A 119 -4.85 -10.13 21.13
CA CYS A 119 -3.83 -9.36 20.40
C CYS A 119 -3.31 -10.07 19.13
N VAL A 120 -3.96 -11.15 18.71
CA VAL A 120 -3.67 -11.81 17.42
C VAL A 120 -4.79 -11.45 16.45
N ILE A 121 -4.48 -10.60 15.49
CA ILE A 121 -5.45 -9.93 14.61
C ILE A 121 -5.31 -10.47 13.19
N GLU A 122 -6.42 -10.81 12.56
CA GLU A 122 -6.44 -11.20 11.16
C GLU A 122 -6.40 -9.99 10.23
N ASN A 123 -5.68 -10.12 9.12
CA ASN A 123 -5.68 -9.19 8.00
C ASN A 123 -5.70 -10.01 6.69
N VAL A 124 -6.89 -10.35 6.24
CA VAL A 124 -7.09 -11.10 5.00
C VAL A 124 -6.97 -10.17 3.78
N THR A 125 -6.49 -10.72 2.66
CA THR A 125 -6.45 -9.99 1.38
C THR A 125 -7.87 -9.66 0.92
N ILE A 126 -8.13 -8.37 0.67
CA ILE A 126 -9.43 -7.84 0.29
C ILE A 126 -9.37 -7.16 -1.08
N PRO A 127 -10.44 -7.23 -1.89
CA PRO A 127 -10.45 -6.64 -3.24
C PRO A 127 -10.36 -5.12 -3.25
N ILE A 128 -10.87 -4.46 -2.22
CA ILE A 128 -10.84 -2.99 -2.08
C ILE A 128 -9.98 -2.66 -0.86
N LEU A 129 -8.76 -2.18 -1.09
CA LEU A 129 -7.81 -1.87 -0.01
C LEU A 129 -8.38 -0.93 1.05
N TYR A 130 -9.27 -0.02 0.65
CA TYR A 130 -9.92 0.94 1.54
C TYR A 130 -10.94 0.32 2.51
N GLU A 131 -11.26 -0.98 2.38
CA GLU A 131 -12.03 -1.71 3.39
C GLU A 131 -11.19 -2.16 4.58
N ALA A 132 -9.85 -2.09 4.49
CA ALA A 132 -8.96 -2.56 5.56
C ALA A 132 -9.22 -1.91 6.94
N PRO A 133 -9.50 -0.60 7.08
CA PRO A 133 -9.87 -0.01 8.37
C PRO A 133 -11.13 -0.65 8.97
N LEU A 134 -12.16 -0.89 8.16
CA LEU A 134 -13.40 -1.53 8.63
C LEU A 134 -13.16 -2.99 9.06
N MET A 135 -12.33 -3.71 8.33
CA MET A 135 -11.95 -5.09 8.67
C MET A 135 -11.16 -5.15 9.99
N LEU A 136 -10.21 -4.23 10.18
CA LEU A 136 -9.43 -4.15 11.40
C LEU A 136 -10.32 -3.75 12.59
N GLU A 137 -11.25 -2.82 12.39
CA GLU A 137 -12.18 -2.41 13.46
C GLU A 137 -13.16 -3.53 13.83
N ALA A 138 -13.61 -4.34 12.89
CA ALA A 138 -14.40 -5.54 13.18
C ALA A 138 -13.67 -6.52 14.12
N SER A 139 -12.34 -6.49 14.13
CA SER A 139 -11.47 -7.21 15.07
C SER A 139 -11.14 -6.43 16.33
N ARG A 140 -11.78 -5.27 16.57
CA ARG A 140 -11.55 -4.36 17.70
C ARG A 140 -10.09 -3.88 17.81
N PHE A 141 -9.43 -3.73 16.66
CA PHE A 141 -8.00 -3.41 16.63
C PHE A 141 -7.67 -2.07 17.28
N SER A 142 -8.46 -1.03 17.05
CA SER A 142 -8.25 0.29 17.67
C SER A 142 -8.39 0.24 19.20
N GLU A 143 -9.40 -0.45 19.72
CA GLU A 143 -9.58 -0.67 21.15
C GLU A 143 -8.38 -1.40 21.78
N ILE A 144 -7.88 -2.44 21.11
CA ILE A 144 -6.73 -3.21 21.57
C ILE A 144 -5.48 -2.33 21.60
N VAL A 145 -5.23 -1.54 20.54
CA VAL A 145 -4.11 -0.59 20.49
C VAL A 145 -4.19 0.43 21.61
N CYS A 146 -5.36 1.06 21.81
CA CYS A 146 -5.57 2.05 22.87
C CYS A 146 -5.38 1.43 24.26
N ARG A 147 -5.88 0.22 24.48
CA ARG A 147 -5.69 -0.52 25.75
C ARG A 147 -4.21 -0.79 26.03
N GLU A 148 -3.46 -1.29 25.05
CA GLU A 148 -2.04 -1.62 25.25
C GLU A 148 -1.16 -0.36 25.40
N LEU A 149 -1.58 0.79 24.87
CA LEU A 149 -0.93 2.09 25.04
C LEU A 149 -1.49 2.90 26.23
N HIS A 150 -2.48 2.37 26.97
CA HIS A 150 -3.15 3.07 28.07
C HIS A 150 -3.78 4.42 27.66
N ILE A 151 -4.26 4.50 26.41
CA ILE A 151 -4.94 5.67 25.87
C ILE A 151 -6.44 5.52 26.09
N ASP A 152 -7.06 6.52 26.72
CA ASP A 152 -8.51 6.62 26.78
C ASP A 152 -9.02 7.38 25.55
N ALA A 153 -9.69 6.66 24.66
CA ALA A 153 -10.23 7.21 23.41
C ALA A 153 -11.66 6.71 23.19
N PRO A 154 -12.53 7.56 22.60
CA PRO A 154 -13.86 7.12 22.21
C PRO A 154 -13.79 6.06 21.10
N GLU A 155 -14.89 5.34 20.91
CA GLU A 155 -15.04 4.47 19.74
C GLU A 155 -14.89 5.27 18.45
N PRO A 156 -14.21 4.74 17.42
CA PRO A 156 -13.99 5.45 16.19
C PRO A 156 -15.30 5.59 15.39
N ASP A 157 -15.58 6.79 14.89
CA ASP A 157 -16.66 7.03 13.92
C ASP A 157 -16.13 6.79 12.50
N LEU A 158 -16.49 5.68 11.91
CA LEU A 158 -16.11 5.31 10.54
C LEU A 158 -17.21 5.56 9.50
N SER A 159 -18.29 6.29 9.86
CA SER A 159 -19.44 6.50 9.00
C SER A 159 -19.11 7.14 7.64
N ASP A 160 -18.17 8.08 7.59
CA ASP A 160 -17.74 8.69 6.33
C ASP A 160 -16.87 7.75 5.50
N TRP A 161 -16.11 6.87 6.17
CA TRP A 161 -15.35 5.82 5.52
C TRP A 161 -16.25 4.74 4.90
N GLU A 162 -17.29 4.33 5.60
CA GLU A 162 -18.31 3.41 5.09
C GLU A 162 -19.00 3.97 3.83
N LYS A 163 -19.37 5.25 3.84
CA LYS A 163 -19.92 5.94 2.66
C LYS A 163 -18.95 5.95 1.48
N LEU A 164 -17.65 6.12 1.74
CA LEU A 164 -16.62 6.01 0.71
C LEU A 164 -16.60 4.62 0.08
N ILE A 165 -16.60 3.56 0.92
CA ILE A 165 -16.61 2.18 0.45
C ILE A 165 -17.86 1.86 -0.35
N GLU A 166 -19.03 2.30 0.13
CA GLU A 166 -20.29 2.15 -0.60
C GLU A 166 -20.21 2.82 -1.98
N ARG A 167 -19.69 4.04 -2.06
CA ARG A 167 -19.45 4.75 -3.33
C ARG A 167 -18.51 3.96 -4.25
N ILE A 168 -17.43 3.41 -3.71
CA ILE A 168 -16.49 2.59 -4.49
C ILE A 168 -17.17 1.33 -5.05
N LYS A 169 -18.03 0.68 -4.29
CA LYS A 169 -18.74 -0.54 -4.70
C LYS A 169 -19.81 -0.28 -5.76
N ASN A 170 -20.51 0.83 -5.67
CA ASN A 170 -21.68 1.14 -6.47
C ASN A 170 -21.40 1.92 -7.76
N ARG A 171 -20.13 2.05 -8.18
CA ARG A 171 -19.79 2.78 -9.41
C ARG A 171 -20.43 2.14 -10.64
N SER A 172 -21.15 2.96 -11.41
CA SER A 172 -21.95 2.52 -12.55
C SER A 172 -21.28 2.74 -13.91
N LYS A 173 -20.36 3.71 -14.00
CA LYS A 173 -19.68 4.08 -15.24
C LYS A 173 -18.29 3.39 -15.32
N VAL A 174 -17.81 3.22 -16.54
CA VAL A 174 -16.44 2.74 -16.80
C VAL A 174 -15.78 3.71 -17.77
N VAL A 175 -14.54 4.11 -17.46
CA VAL A 175 -13.68 4.91 -18.34
C VAL A 175 -12.37 4.18 -18.49
N LYS A 176 -11.93 3.98 -19.73
CA LYS A 176 -10.68 3.32 -20.08
C LYS A 176 -9.59 4.35 -20.33
N ILE A 177 -8.53 4.32 -19.53
CA ILE A 177 -7.39 5.24 -19.60
C ILE A 177 -6.14 4.49 -20.06
N ALA A 178 -5.55 4.89 -21.18
CA ALA A 178 -4.22 4.42 -21.55
C ALA A 178 -3.16 5.14 -20.70
N LEU A 179 -2.37 4.39 -19.94
CA LEU A 179 -1.16 4.89 -19.31
C LEU A 179 0.05 4.49 -20.17
N VAL A 180 0.58 5.45 -20.93
CA VAL A 180 1.68 5.22 -21.87
C VAL A 180 3.01 5.55 -21.20
N GLY A 181 3.68 4.52 -20.70
CA GLY A 181 4.89 4.64 -19.88
C GLY A 181 5.99 3.67 -20.31
N LYS A 182 7.18 3.81 -19.74
CA LYS A 182 8.31 2.90 -20.00
C LYS A 182 8.57 1.88 -18.92
N TYR A 183 7.85 1.97 -17.78
CA TYR A 183 7.99 1.06 -16.64
C TYR A 183 6.72 0.26 -16.37
N VAL A 184 5.91 0.06 -17.40
CA VAL A 184 4.59 -0.58 -17.28
C VAL A 184 4.63 -2.07 -16.90
N GLN A 185 5.78 -2.72 -17.03
CA GLN A 185 5.98 -4.09 -16.56
C GLN A 185 5.98 -4.18 -15.02
N LEU A 186 6.32 -3.09 -14.33
CA LEU A 186 6.27 -2.97 -12.90
C LEU A 186 5.24 -1.87 -12.54
N HIS A 187 4.00 -2.27 -12.29
CA HIS A 187 2.89 -1.34 -12.04
C HIS A 187 3.16 -0.39 -10.85
N ASP A 188 3.93 -0.83 -9.86
CA ASP A 188 4.31 -0.02 -8.70
C ASP A 188 5.09 1.24 -9.08
N ALA A 189 5.80 1.26 -10.21
CA ALA A 189 6.49 2.44 -10.70
C ALA A 189 5.53 3.62 -10.98
N TYR A 190 4.26 3.34 -11.23
CA TYR A 190 3.21 4.32 -11.50
C TYR A 190 2.05 4.24 -10.51
N LEU A 191 2.26 3.62 -9.34
CA LEU A 191 1.22 3.41 -8.34
C LEU A 191 0.49 4.71 -7.98
N SER A 192 1.23 5.80 -7.72
CA SER A 192 0.62 7.09 -7.37
C SER A 192 -0.26 7.67 -8.48
N VAL A 193 0.12 7.45 -9.76
CA VAL A 193 -0.69 7.90 -10.92
C VAL A 193 -1.95 7.06 -11.03
N ALA A 194 -1.82 5.74 -10.88
CA ALA A 194 -2.95 4.81 -10.93
C ALA A 194 -3.95 5.09 -9.80
N GLU A 195 -3.46 5.30 -8.57
CA GLU A 195 -4.32 5.63 -7.43
C GLU A 195 -4.98 7.00 -7.59
N ALA A 196 -4.27 8.02 -8.09
CA ALA A 196 -4.87 9.32 -8.36
C ALA A 196 -6.03 9.23 -9.37
N LEU A 197 -5.87 8.41 -10.42
CA LEU A 197 -6.95 8.15 -11.39
C LEU A 197 -8.13 7.42 -10.73
N ARG A 198 -7.87 6.40 -9.91
CA ARG A 198 -8.91 5.68 -9.17
C ARG A 198 -9.67 6.59 -8.21
N HIS A 199 -8.97 7.45 -7.46
CA HIS A 199 -9.58 8.43 -6.54
C HIS A 199 -10.48 9.42 -7.29
N ALA A 200 -10.03 9.91 -8.44
CA ALA A 200 -10.90 10.74 -9.30
C ALA A 200 -12.16 9.97 -9.72
N GLY A 201 -11.99 8.69 -10.10
CA GLY A 201 -13.09 7.81 -10.45
C GLY A 201 -14.10 7.62 -9.30
N TYR A 202 -13.65 7.52 -8.05
CA TYR A 202 -14.54 7.40 -6.88
C TYR A 202 -15.46 8.62 -6.73
N ASN A 203 -14.93 9.80 -7.03
CA ASN A 203 -15.71 11.04 -6.92
C ASN A 203 -16.69 11.25 -8.08
N HIS A 204 -16.46 10.60 -9.21
CA HIS A 204 -17.27 10.75 -10.44
C HIS A 204 -18.15 9.53 -10.75
N ASP A 205 -18.39 8.65 -9.78
CA ASP A 205 -19.16 7.40 -9.97
C ASP A 205 -18.63 6.55 -11.13
N THR A 206 -17.30 6.48 -11.25
CA THR A 206 -16.63 5.90 -12.40
C THR A 206 -15.57 4.89 -11.98
N LYS A 207 -15.62 3.69 -12.57
CA LYS A 207 -14.52 2.72 -12.50
C LYS A 207 -13.49 3.09 -13.55
N ILE A 208 -12.24 3.26 -13.14
CA ILE A 208 -11.13 3.48 -14.07
C ILE A 208 -10.52 2.13 -14.44
N ASP A 209 -10.55 1.85 -15.74
CA ASP A 209 -9.86 0.73 -16.36
C ASP A 209 -8.55 1.23 -16.97
N ILE A 210 -7.40 0.85 -16.38
CA ILE A 210 -6.09 1.33 -16.82
C ILE A 210 -5.50 0.34 -17.80
N LYS A 211 -5.36 0.76 -19.07
CA LYS A 211 -4.64 0.03 -20.10
C LYS A 211 -3.16 0.42 -20.05
N TRP A 212 -2.33 -0.50 -19.59
CA TRP A 212 -0.88 -0.28 -19.46
C TRP A 212 -0.20 -0.49 -20.80
N ILE A 213 0.40 0.57 -21.35
CA ILE A 213 1.00 0.54 -22.66
C ILE A 213 2.49 0.91 -22.55
N ASP A 214 3.36 0.00 -23.01
CA ASP A 214 4.79 0.31 -23.12
C ASP A 214 5.00 1.32 -24.25
N SER A 215 5.57 2.46 -23.91
CA SER A 215 5.84 3.52 -24.88
C SER A 215 6.81 3.12 -26.00
N GLU A 216 7.57 2.03 -25.84
CA GLU A 216 8.45 1.51 -26.91
C GLU A 216 7.68 0.70 -27.97
N THR A 217 6.46 0.26 -27.66
CA THR A 217 5.61 -0.49 -28.60
C THR A 217 4.68 0.41 -29.42
N VAL A 218 4.62 1.71 -29.11
CA VAL A 218 3.75 2.67 -29.79
C VAL A 218 4.50 3.26 -30.99
N ASP A 219 4.01 2.96 -32.18
CA ASP A 219 4.45 3.54 -33.44
C ASP A 219 3.24 3.90 -34.31
N GLU A 220 3.47 4.42 -35.52
CA GLU A 220 2.40 4.82 -36.44
C GLU A 220 1.54 3.64 -36.95
N ASN A 221 2.03 2.40 -36.85
CA ASN A 221 1.30 1.20 -37.29
C ASN A 221 0.50 0.58 -36.15
N THR A 222 0.95 0.77 -34.88
CA THR A 222 0.37 0.15 -33.69
C THR A 222 -0.54 1.08 -32.91
N CYS A 223 -0.46 2.40 -33.13
CA CYS A 223 -1.19 3.38 -32.32
C CYS A 223 -2.71 3.20 -32.37
N ASP A 224 -3.31 2.86 -33.52
CA ASP A 224 -4.74 2.62 -33.64
C ASP A 224 -5.19 1.39 -32.83
N GLU A 225 -4.42 0.30 -32.86
CA GLU A 225 -4.71 -0.91 -32.09
C GLU A 225 -4.56 -0.66 -30.58
N LEU A 226 -3.50 0.07 -30.21
CA LEU A 226 -3.17 0.30 -28.82
C LEU A 226 -4.03 1.38 -28.16
N LEU A 227 -4.44 2.41 -28.91
CA LEU A 227 -5.08 3.62 -28.36
C LEU A 227 -6.50 3.85 -28.87
N GLY A 228 -6.98 3.09 -29.86
CA GLY A 228 -8.27 3.35 -30.51
C GLY A 228 -9.51 3.05 -29.64
N ASP A 229 -9.33 2.32 -28.54
CA ASP A 229 -10.42 1.89 -27.67
C ASP A 229 -10.41 2.59 -26.29
N VAL A 230 -9.65 3.68 -26.13
CA VAL A 230 -9.51 4.37 -24.84
C VAL A 230 -10.24 5.72 -24.82
N ASP A 231 -10.72 6.10 -23.66
CA ASP A 231 -11.43 7.36 -23.42
C ASP A 231 -10.47 8.51 -23.05
N GLY A 232 -9.25 8.18 -22.67
CA GLY A 232 -8.23 9.17 -22.32
C GLY A 232 -6.82 8.58 -22.32
N ILE A 233 -5.82 9.45 -22.47
CA ILE A 233 -4.40 9.06 -22.48
C ILE A 233 -3.65 9.84 -21.40
N VAL A 234 -2.90 9.12 -20.56
CA VAL A 234 -1.99 9.68 -19.57
C VAL A 234 -0.57 9.28 -19.92
N VAL A 235 0.30 10.28 -20.07
CA VAL A 235 1.74 10.05 -20.24
C VAL A 235 2.46 10.51 -18.97
N PRO A 236 2.99 9.58 -18.15
CA PRO A 236 3.65 9.90 -16.92
C PRO A 236 5.07 10.42 -17.13
N GLY A 237 5.70 10.89 -16.05
CA GLY A 237 7.10 11.27 -15.99
C GLY A 237 8.06 10.10 -16.27
N GLY A 238 9.33 10.41 -16.36
CA GLY A 238 10.43 9.45 -16.51
C GLY A 238 11.60 10.05 -17.28
N PHE A 239 12.82 9.74 -16.88
CA PHE A 239 14.04 10.27 -17.48
C PHE A 239 14.62 9.36 -18.57
N GLY A 240 15.47 9.94 -19.41
CA GLY A 240 16.22 9.25 -20.46
C GLY A 240 15.44 9.03 -21.76
N PRO A 241 16.14 8.65 -22.84
CA PRO A 241 15.62 8.69 -24.21
C PRO A 241 14.66 7.53 -24.56
N ARG A 242 14.60 6.48 -23.74
CA ARG A 242 13.82 5.28 -24.01
C ARG A 242 12.31 5.59 -24.08
N GLY A 243 11.66 5.19 -25.18
CA GLY A 243 10.21 5.34 -25.38
C GLY A 243 9.74 6.77 -25.65
N ILE A 244 10.63 7.74 -25.92
CA ILE A 244 10.25 9.14 -26.19
C ILE A 244 9.40 9.25 -27.45
N GLU A 245 9.81 8.66 -28.55
CA GLU A 245 9.08 8.78 -29.83
C GLU A 245 7.68 8.15 -29.73
N GLY A 246 7.53 7.00 -29.09
CA GLY A 246 6.21 6.41 -28.87
C GLY A 246 5.29 7.27 -28.02
N LYS A 247 5.82 8.00 -27.02
CA LYS A 247 5.05 8.98 -26.26
C LYS A 247 4.62 10.18 -27.12
N ILE A 248 5.48 10.64 -28.04
CA ILE A 248 5.16 11.71 -28.99
C ILE A 248 4.05 11.25 -29.93
N ILE A 249 4.13 10.02 -30.45
CA ILE A 249 3.09 9.43 -31.30
C ILE A 249 1.78 9.30 -30.53
N ALA A 250 1.81 8.87 -29.26
CA ALA A 250 0.60 8.83 -28.42
C ALA A 250 -0.03 10.22 -28.20
N ALA A 251 0.79 11.26 -28.03
CA ALA A 251 0.32 12.64 -27.91
C ALA A 251 -0.29 13.14 -29.24
N LYS A 252 0.36 12.84 -30.37
CA LYS A 252 -0.17 13.12 -31.72
C LYS A 252 -1.52 12.43 -31.91
N TYR A 253 -1.60 11.14 -31.61
CA TYR A 253 -2.82 10.36 -31.72
C TYR A 253 -3.96 10.97 -30.89
N ALA A 254 -3.68 11.35 -29.64
CA ALA A 254 -4.66 12.03 -28.77
C ALA A 254 -5.17 13.31 -29.39
N ARG A 255 -4.31 14.17 -29.92
CA ARG A 255 -4.66 15.43 -30.55
C ARG A 255 -5.50 15.23 -31.82
N GLU A 256 -5.10 14.35 -32.70
CA GLU A 256 -5.76 14.10 -34.00
C GLU A 256 -7.14 13.44 -33.82
N ASN A 257 -7.24 12.52 -32.87
CA ASN A 257 -8.52 11.83 -32.57
C ASN A 257 -9.37 12.51 -31.48
N LYS A 258 -8.92 13.69 -30.97
CA LYS A 258 -9.63 14.46 -29.95
C LYS A 258 -9.86 13.67 -28.65
N ILE A 259 -8.92 12.79 -28.32
CA ILE A 259 -8.92 12.04 -27.06
C ILE A 259 -8.30 12.93 -25.98
N PRO A 260 -8.91 13.06 -24.78
CA PRO A 260 -8.33 13.76 -23.66
C PRO A 260 -6.91 13.27 -23.33
N TYR A 261 -5.98 14.20 -23.19
CA TYR A 261 -4.59 13.90 -22.90
C TYR A 261 -4.13 14.60 -21.61
N LEU A 262 -3.47 13.85 -20.73
CA LEU A 262 -2.80 14.40 -19.54
C LEU A 262 -1.33 14.02 -19.55
N GLY A 263 -0.46 15.01 -19.65
CA GLY A 263 0.99 14.83 -19.55
C GLY A 263 1.53 15.25 -18.17
N LEU A 264 2.17 14.33 -17.47
CA LEU A 264 2.79 14.59 -16.17
C LEU A 264 4.30 14.74 -16.33
N CYS A 265 4.89 15.86 -15.88
CA CYS A 265 6.32 16.14 -15.96
C CYS A 265 6.84 15.98 -17.43
N LEU A 266 7.56 14.89 -17.73
CA LEU A 266 7.99 14.59 -19.10
C LEU A 266 6.81 14.51 -20.08
N GLY A 267 5.67 13.98 -19.67
CA GLY A 267 4.47 13.90 -20.53
C GLY A 267 3.96 15.28 -20.98
N MET A 268 4.06 16.30 -20.15
CA MET A 268 3.79 17.69 -20.54
C MET A 268 4.80 18.17 -21.60
N GLN A 269 6.09 17.89 -21.39
CA GLN A 269 7.14 18.25 -22.37
C GLN A 269 6.94 17.54 -23.72
N ILE A 270 6.51 16.28 -23.70
CA ILE A 270 6.16 15.48 -24.88
C ILE A 270 5.04 16.16 -25.68
N ALA A 271 3.99 16.63 -25.03
CA ALA A 271 2.90 17.35 -25.71
C ALA A 271 3.40 18.64 -26.39
N VAL A 272 4.28 19.38 -25.74
CA VAL A 272 4.91 20.59 -26.32
C VAL A 272 5.78 20.23 -27.52
N ILE A 273 6.58 19.18 -27.41
CA ILE A 273 7.43 18.71 -28.51
C ILE A 273 6.57 18.25 -29.71
N GLU A 274 5.53 17.49 -29.46
CA GLU A 274 4.60 17.04 -30.49
C GLU A 274 3.99 18.22 -31.24
N PHE A 275 3.41 19.17 -30.47
CA PHE A 275 2.80 20.36 -31.04
C PHE A 275 3.79 21.22 -31.85
N ALA A 276 5.06 21.30 -31.43
CA ALA A 276 6.09 22.05 -32.15
C ALA A 276 6.58 21.34 -33.43
N ARG A 277 6.41 20.02 -33.53
CA ARG A 277 6.79 19.24 -34.70
C ARG A 277 5.71 19.23 -35.80
N ASN A 278 4.46 19.53 -35.43
CA ASN A 278 3.27 19.51 -36.30
C ASN A 278 2.53 20.85 -36.30
#